data_002a4cb68f4fc5bbfa0cf44ecd586009
#
_entry.id   002a4cb68f4fc5bbfa0cf44ecd586009
#
_cell.length_a   1.000
_cell.length_b   1.000
_cell.length_c   1.000
_cell.angle_alpha   90.00
_cell.angle_beta   90.00
_cell.angle_gamma   90.00
#
_symmetry.space_group_name_H-M   'P 1'
#
loop_
_entity.id
_entity.type
_entity.pdbx_description
1 polymer ?
#
loop_
_entity_poly.entity_id
_entity_poly.type
_entity_poly.pdbx_seq_one_letter_code
_entity_poly.pdbx_strand_id
1 'polypeptide(L)'
;MNPGDQHRIAKRHLDRSAIVYVRQSDPRQVRENAESTLLQRGLREKAIEMGWPMPKLVEDDLGVTASGFAERPGFQWMLAQVTMRKVGIIFCIEASRLSRNSSDWAHLFELCGYFDTLVADVQQIYDVSIPNDRLVLQIKGT
;
A
#
# COMPACT_ATOMS: atom_id res chain seq x y z
N MET A 1 -7.61 14.25 -6.81
CA MET A 1 -7.05 14.06 -5.46
C MET A 1 -7.54 15.17 -4.54
N ASN A 2 -7.85 14.82 -3.32
CA ASN A 2 -8.26 15.79 -2.31
C ASN A 2 -7.13 16.78 -2.00
N PRO A 3 -7.40 18.09 -1.97
CA PRO A 3 -6.35 19.06 -1.61
C PRO A 3 -5.73 18.80 -0.24
N GLY A 4 -6.48 18.19 0.69
CA GLY A 4 -5.97 17.84 2.01
C GLY A 4 -4.87 16.79 2.00
N ASP A 5 -4.78 15.98 0.96
CA ASP A 5 -3.78 14.92 0.86
C ASP A 5 -2.36 15.47 0.71
N GLN A 6 -2.23 16.61 0.04
CA GLN A 6 -0.92 17.23 -0.16
C GLN A 6 -0.26 17.67 1.13
N HIS A 7 -1.05 17.98 2.16
CA HIS A 7 -0.52 18.37 3.47
C HIS A 7 0.14 17.22 4.20
N ARG A 8 -0.17 15.99 3.84
CA ARG A 8 0.42 14.81 4.47
C ARG A 8 1.78 14.46 3.90
N ILE A 9 2.04 14.91 2.66
CA ILE A 9 3.30 14.62 1.97
C ILE A 9 4.34 15.65 2.38
N ALA A 10 5.44 15.19 2.99
CA ALA A 10 6.57 16.03 3.34
C ALA A 10 7.77 15.68 2.45
N LYS A 11 8.78 16.55 2.46
CA LYS A 11 10.01 16.32 1.72
C LYS A 11 10.65 14.99 2.09
N ARG A 12 10.62 14.62 3.38
CA ARG A 12 11.18 13.36 3.85
C ARG A 12 10.50 12.14 3.22
N HIS A 13 9.22 12.24 2.86
CA HIS A 13 8.52 11.17 2.15
C HIS A 13 8.98 11.10 0.69
N LEU A 14 9.16 12.25 0.06
CA LEU A 14 9.58 12.33 -1.34
C LEU A 14 11.04 11.89 -1.54
N ASP A 15 11.87 12.03 -0.52
CA ASP A 15 13.26 11.58 -0.55
C ASP A 15 13.39 10.05 -0.50
N ARG A 16 12.31 9.37 -0.16
CA ARG A 16 12.24 7.90 -0.11
C ARG A 16 11.48 7.37 -1.32
N SER A 17 11.40 6.05 -1.43
CA SER A 17 10.72 5.39 -2.54
C SER A 17 9.21 5.30 -2.34
N ALA A 18 8.47 5.22 -3.44
CA ALA A 18 7.06 4.84 -3.44
C ALA A 18 6.94 3.37 -3.84
N ILE A 19 6.02 2.67 -3.18
CA ILE A 19 5.66 1.29 -3.52
C ILE A 19 4.21 1.27 -3.95
N VAL A 20 3.92 0.58 -5.04
CA VAL A 20 2.55 0.21 -5.44
C VAL A 20 2.40 -1.27 -5.13
N TYR A 21 1.59 -1.58 -4.12
CA TYR A 21 1.39 -2.95 -3.67
C TYR A 21 0.11 -3.52 -4.28
N VAL A 22 0.25 -4.68 -4.90
CA VAL A 22 -0.86 -5.38 -5.51
C VAL A 22 -0.97 -6.76 -4.92
N ARG A 23 -2.12 -7.04 -4.34
CA ARG A 23 -2.45 -8.34 -3.81
C ARG A 23 -3.44 -9.03 -4.75
N GLN A 24 -3.04 -10.16 -5.30
CA GLN A 24 -3.91 -10.95 -6.15
C GLN A 24 -4.31 -12.22 -5.41
N SER A 25 -5.59 -12.36 -5.16
CA SER A 25 -6.12 -13.47 -4.37
C SER A 25 -6.53 -14.68 -5.20
N ASP A 26 -6.65 -14.54 -6.52
CA ASP A 26 -7.09 -15.60 -7.41
C ASP A 26 -6.39 -15.48 -8.76
N PRO A 27 -5.69 -16.56 -9.23
CA PRO A 27 -5.05 -16.56 -10.55
C PRO A 27 -6.01 -16.30 -11.71
N ARG A 28 -7.29 -16.60 -11.54
CA ARG A 28 -8.30 -16.31 -12.57
C ARG A 28 -8.55 -14.84 -12.72
N GLN A 29 -8.50 -14.09 -11.61
CA GLN A 29 -8.70 -12.65 -11.63
C GLN A 29 -7.57 -11.96 -12.37
N VAL A 30 -6.38 -12.53 -12.33
CA VAL A 30 -5.23 -12.00 -13.05
C VAL A 30 -5.46 -11.97 -14.56
N ARG A 31 -6.09 -13.02 -15.11
CA ARG A 31 -6.33 -13.12 -16.55
C ARG A 31 -7.51 -12.29 -17.02
N GLU A 32 -8.52 -12.12 -16.17
CA GLU A 32 -9.80 -11.50 -16.55
C GLU A 32 -9.90 -10.05 -16.12
N ASN A 33 -8.91 -9.54 -15.38
CA ASN A 33 -9.05 -8.27 -14.69
C ASN A 33 -8.26 -7.13 -15.33
N ALA A 34 -8.69 -6.74 -16.53
CA ALA A 34 -8.17 -5.53 -17.18
C ALA A 34 -8.38 -4.29 -16.31
N GLU A 35 -9.47 -4.26 -15.54
CA GLU A 35 -9.78 -3.17 -14.61
C GLU A 35 -8.74 -3.05 -13.51
N SER A 36 -8.31 -4.18 -12.93
CA SER A 36 -7.26 -4.19 -11.90
C SER A 36 -5.94 -3.67 -12.45
N THR A 37 -5.59 -4.04 -13.68
CA THR A 37 -4.39 -3.56 -14.35
C THR A 37 -4.45 -2.04 -14.57
N LEU A 38 -5.61 -1.53 -14.97
CA LEU A 38 -5.82 -0.09 -15.15
C LEU A 38 -5.71 0.67 -13.82
N LEU A 39 -6.24 0.11 -12.74
CA LEU A 39 -6.14 0.71 -11.41
C LEU A 39 -4.68 0.75 -10.94
N GLN A 40 -3.93 -0.31 -11.17
CA GLN A 40 -2.49 -0.35 -10.84
C GLN A 40 -1.72 0.71 -11.60
N ARG A 41 -1.99 0.82 -12.90
CA ARG A 41 -1.36 1.84 -13.75
C ARG A 41 -1.72 3.24 -13.27
N GLY A 42 -2.98 3.45 -12.90
CA GLY A 42 -3.44 4.71 -12.34
C GLY A 42 -2.75 5.09 -11.05
N LEU A 43 -2.54 4.12 -10.15
CA LEU A 43 -1.81 4.37 -8.90
C LEU A 43 -0.35 4.72 -9.17
N ARG A 44 0.27 4.06 -10.14
CA ARG A 44 1.66 4.35 -10.52
C ARG A 44 1.78 5.76 -11.09
N GLU A 45 0.87 6.13 -11.98
CA GLU A 45 0.84 7.48 -12.55
C GLU A 45 0.60 8.54 -11.47
N LYS A 46 -0.27 8.23 -10.52
CA LYS A 46 -0.55 9.11 -9.40
C LYS A 46 0.70 9.33 -8.53
N ALA A 47 1.45 8.28 -8.28
CA ALA A 47 2.71 8.39 -7.54
C ALA A 47 3.71 9.28 -8.28
N ILE A 48 3.81 9.14 -9.60
CA ILE A 48 4.69 9.97 -10.42
C ILE A 48 4.26 11.43 -10.36
N GLU A 49 2.96 11.70 -10.49
CA GLU A 49 2.40 13.05 -10.38
C GLU A 49 2.72 13.70 -9.03
N MET A 50 2.68 12.90 -7.96
CA MET A 50 2.92 13.41 -6.61
C MET A 50 4.38 13.69 -6.29
N GLY A 51 5.31 13.22 -7.13
CA GLY A 51 6.72 13.50 -6.96
C GLY A 51 7.62 12.27 -6.79
N TRP A 52 7.09 11.07 -6.98
CA TRP A 52 7.89 9.85 -6.96
C TRP A 52 8.08 9.34 -8.39
N PRO A 53 9.23 9.65 -9.02
CA PRO A 53 9.42 9.37 -10.46
C PRO A 53 9.55 7.88 -10.80
N MET A 54 9.93 7.05 -9.84
CA MET A 54 10.17 5.63 -10.07
C MET A 54 9.49 4.76 -9.02
N PRO A 55 8.14 4.72 -8.98
CA PRO A 55 7.45 3.86 -8.03
C PRO A 55 7.72 2.39 -8.32
N LYS A 56 7.89 1.60 -7.28
CA LYS A 56 8.16 0.18 -7.41
C LYS A 56 6.89 -0.63 -7.25
N LEU A 57 6.62 -1.50 -8.23
CA LEU A 57 5.49 -2.41 -8.16
C LEU A 57 5.89 -3.66 -7.36
N VAL A 58 5.08 -3.98 -6.36
CA VAL A 58 5.23 -5.20 -5.55
C VAL A 58 3.97 -6.03 -5.71
N GLU A 59 4.11 -7.23 -6.20
CA GLU A 59 3.00 -8.16 -6.39
C GLU A 59 3.16 -9.38 -5.50
N ASP A 60 2.08 -9.71 -4.78
CA ASP A 60 2.00 -10.96 -4.04
C ASP A 60 0.87 -11.81 -4.61
N ASP A 61 1.22 -12.99 -5.08
CA ASP A 61 0.23 -13.95 -5.56
C ASP A 61 -0.16 -14.88 -4.42
N LEU A 62 -1.36 -14.69 -3.89
CA LEU A 62 -1.89 -15.50 -2.80
C LEU A 62 -2.67 -16.71 -3.29
N GLY A 63 -2.97 -16.78 -4.58
CA GLY A 63 -3.72 -17.89 -5.14
C GLY A 63 -2.96 -19.20 -5.23
N VAL A 64 -1.64 -19.17 -5.04
CA VAL A 64 -0.78 -20.33 -5.23
C VAL A 64 -0.72 -21.24 -4.01
N THR A 65 -1.13 -20.76 -2.83
CA THR A 65 -0.95 -21.54 -1.61
C THR A 65 -2.27 -22.02 -1.04
N ALA A 66 -2.60 -23.25 -1.35
CA ALA A 66 -3.75 -23.92 -0.77
C ALA A 66 -3.53 -24.27 0.72
N SER A 67 -2.33 -24.14 1.24
CA SER A 67 -1.99 -24.55 2.59
C SER A 67 -2.16 -23.45 3.65
N GLY A 68 -2.51 -22.23 3.26
CA GLY A 68 -2.67 -21.13 4.20
C GLY A 68 -1.37 -20.52 4.72
N PHE A 69 -0.24 -21.14 4.45
CA PHE A 69 1.09 -20.61 4.78
C PHE A 69 1.70 -20.02 3.53
N ALA A 70 1.04 -19.01 3.01
CA ALA A 70 1.56 -18.31 1.87
C ALA A 70 2.83 -17.58 2.27
N GLU A 71 3.95 -18.00 1.74
CA GLU A 71 5.10 -17.13 1.72
C GLU A 71 4.71 -15.92 0.89
N ARG A 72 4.79 -14.77 1.50
CA ARG A 72 4.48 -13.51 0.84
C ARG A 72 5.77 -12.71 0.73
N PRO A 73 6.66 -13.11 -0.19
CA PRO A 73 7.99 -12.49 -0.28
C PRO A 73 7.92 -11.01 -0.59
N GLY A 74 6.94 -10.59 -1.40
CA GLY A 74 6.75 -9.17 -1.70
C GLY A 74 6.35 -8.38 -0.49
N PHE A 75 5.41 -8.89 0.29
CA PHE A 75 4.95 -8.23 1.51
C PHE A 75 6.08 -8.14 2.54
N GLN A 76 6.82 -9.24 2.74
CA GLN A 76 7.93 -9.27 3.68
C GLN A 76 9.05 -8.33 3.26
N TRP A 77 9.36 -8.28 1.96
CA TRP A 77 10.34 -7.35 1.42
C TRP A 77 9.90 -5.91 1.71
N MET A 78 8.62 -5.62 1.49
CA MET A 78 8.07 -4.29 1.74
C MET A 78 8.18 -3.90 3.21
N LEU A 79 7.86 -4.80 4.13
CA LEU A 79 8.03 -4.55 5.57
C LEU A 79 9.49 -4.21 5.91
N ALA A 80 10.43 -4.95 5.35
CA ALA A 80 11.85 -4.70 5.56
C ALA A 80 12.25 -3.31 5.04
N GLN A 81 11.75 -2.91 3.89
CA GLN A 81 12.04 -1.59 3.34
C GLN A 81 11.48 -0.47 4.22
N VAL A 82 10.29 -0.66 4.79
CA VAL A 82 9.71 0.31 5.72
C VAL A 82 10.58 0.47 6.96
N THR A 83 11.01 -0.65 7.55
CA THR A 83 11.86 -0.61 8.76
C THR A 83 13.23 0.02 8.51
N MET A 84 13.72 -0.04 7.28
CA MET A 84 14.98 0.61 6.88
C MET A 84 14.79 2.08 6.49
N ARG A 85 13.59 2.61 6.64
CA ARG A 85 13.24 4.00 6.31
C ARG A 85 13.47 4.33 4.83
N LYS A 86 13.29 3.36 3.95
CA LYS A 86 13.46 3.54 2.50
C LYS A 86 12.17 3.83 1.76
N VAL A 87 11.03 3.74 2.44
CA VAL A 87 9.71 3.89 1.82
C VAL A 87 9.03 5.14 2.36
N GLY A 88 8.64 6.04 1.46
CA GLY A 88 7.87 7.24 1.80
C GLY A 88 6.37 7.00 1.77
N ILE A 89 5.90 6.18 0.84
CA ILE A 89 4.49 5.92 0.67
C ILE A 89 4.25 4.52 0.08
N ILE A 90 3.16 3.90 0.51
CA ILE A 90 2.67 2.64 -0.06
C ILE A 90 1.29 2.89 -0.64
N PHE A 91 1.14 2.67 -1.94
CA PHE A 91 -0.14 2.74 -2.63
C PHE A 91 -0.75 1.34 -2.72
N CYS A 92 -2.04 1.24 -2.42
CA CYS A 92 -2.83 0.02 -2.59
C CYS A 92 -4.16 0.35 -3.26
N ILE A 93 -4.78 -0.62 -3.92
CA ILE A 93 -6.00 -0.38 -4.68
C ILE A 93 -7.14 0.02 -3.75
N GLU A 94 -7.35 -0.75 -2.70
CA GLU A 94 -8.35 -0.45 -1.67
C GLU A 94 -7.82 -0.85 -0.30
N ALA A 95 -7.78 0.11 0.61
CA ALA A 95 -7.36 -0.17 1.98
C ALA A 95 -8.27 -1.20 2.65
N SER A 96 -9.55 -1.22 2.30
CA SER A 96 -10.52 -2.18 2.86
C SER A 96 -10.21 -3.64 2.50
N ARG A 97 -9.57 -3.89 1.36
CA ARG A 97 -9.20 -5.24 0.95
C ARG A 97 -7.98 -5.78 1.66
N LEU A 98 -7.30 -4.92 2.40
CA LEU A 98 -6.13 -5.30 3.18
C LEU A 98 -6.50 -6.08 4.43
N SER A 99 -7.77 -6.14 4.78
CA SER A 99 -8.25 -6.63 6.06
C SER A 99 -8.41 -8.15 6.15
N ARG A 100 -8.27 -8.89 5.07
CA ARG A 100 -8.48 -10.36 5.10
C ARG A 100 -7.46 -11.11 5.93
N ASN A 101 -6.32 -10.51 6.17
CA ASN A 101 -5.34 -11.02 7.11
C ASN A 101 -4.96 -9.87 8.02
N SER A 102 -5.84 -9.60 8.95
CA SER A 102 -5.81 -8.39 9.78
C SER A 102 -4.53 -8.23 10.58
N SER A 103 -3.89 -9.34 10.99
CA SER A 103 -2.66 -9.26 11.79
C SER A 103 -1.48 -8.74 10.97
N ASP A 104 -1.33 -9.15 9.72
CA ASP A 104 -0.24 -8.69 8.85
C ASP A 104 -0.41 -7.20 8.53
N TRP A 105 -1.62 -6.78 8.23
CA TRP A 105 -1.88 -5.39 7.90
C TRP A 105 -1.80 -4.48 9.11
N ALA A 106 -2.27 -4.94 10.26
CA ALA A 106 -2.09 -4.21 11.51
C ALA A 106 -0.60 -3.99 11.80
N HIS A 107 0.22 -5.02 11.57
CA HIS A 107 1.66 -4.92 11.75
C HIS A 107 2.29 -3.92 10.77
N LEU A 108 1.89 -3.97 9.49
CA LEU A 108 2.37 -3.02 8.49
C LEU A 108 2.00 -1.59 8.88
N PHE A 109 0.76 -1.33 9.28
CA PHE A 109 0.32 0.00 9.64
C PHE A 109 1.06 0.51 10.88
N GLU A 110 1.31 -0.36 11.84
CA GLU A 110 2.10 0.00 13.03
C GLU A 110 3.51 0.43 12.64
N LEU A 111 4.15 -0.31 11.76
CA LEU A 111 5.48 0.04 11.24
C LEU A 111 5.44 1.33 10.44
N CYS A 112 4.43 1.54 9.62
CA CYS A 112 4.27 2.77 8.85
C CYS A 112 4.13 3.98 9.77
N GLY A 113 3.37 3.86 10.85
CA GLY A 113 3.24 4.93 11.83
C GLY A 113 4.54 5.23 12.54
N TYR A 114 5.30 4.19 12.88
CA TYR A 114 6.56 4.33 13.60
C TYR A 114 7.69 4.89 12.72
N PHE A 115 7.78 4.42 11.47
CA PHE A 115 8.87 4.79 10.56
C PHE A 115 8.48 5.90 9.57
N ASP A 116 7.32 6.50 9.75
CA ASP A 116 6.85 7.65 8.97
C ASP A 116 6.70 7.33 7.48
N THR A 117 5.99 6.25 7.19
CA THR A 117 5.60 5.87 5.84
C THR A 117 4.11 6.13 5.67
N LEU A 118 3.74 6.86 4.63
CA LEU A 118 2.34 7.12 4.30
C LEU A 118 1.71 5.88 3.64
N VAL A 119 0.40 5.76 3.76
CA VAL A 119 -0.40 4.75 3.07
C VAL A 119 -1.42 5.47 2.20
N ALA A 120 -1.63 5.02 0.98
CA ALA A 120 -2.59 5.64 0.08
C ALA A 120 -3.39 4.58 -0.68
N ASP A 121 -4.66 4.89 -0.95
CA ASP A 121 -5.48 4.13 -1.88
C ASP A 121 -5.96 5.05 -2.99
N VAL A 122 -6.92 4.58 -3.81
CA VAL A 122 -7.45 5.40 -4.91
C VAL A 122 -8.22 6.62 -4.42
N GLN A 123 -8.63 6.64 -3.17
CA GLN A 123 -9.46 7.70 -2.60
C GLN A 123 -8.65 8.78 -1.91
N GLN A 124 -7.67 8.40 -1.08
CA GLN A 124 -6.95 9.38 -0.26
C GLN A 124 -5.62 8.86 0.25
N ILE A 125 -4.86 9.77 0.84
CA ILE A 125 -3.61 9.48 1.54
C ILE A 125 -3.89 9.47 3.04
N TYR A 126 -3.31 8.49 3.73
CA TYR A 126 -3.43 8.35 5.18
C TYR A 126 -2.05 8.46 5.82
N ASP A 127 -1.97 9.25 6.88
CA ASP A 127 -0.80 9.27 7.76
C ASP A 127 -1.16 8.47 9.02
N VAL A 128 -0.62 7.28 9.13
CA VAL A 128 -0.99 6.35 10.22
C VAL A 128 -0.57 6.88 11.60
N SER A 129 0.36 7.82 11.66
CA SER A 129 0.74 8.47 12.91
C SER A 129 -0.32 9.45 13.41
N ILE A 130 -1.25 9.86 12.53
CA ILE A 130 -2.36 10.73 12.92
C ILE A 130 -3.52 9.84 13.38
N PRO A 131 -4.00 10.01 14.63
CA PRO A 131 -5.03 9.11 15.19
C PRO A 131 -6.31 9.02 14.35
N ASN A 132 -6.74 10.12 13.77
CA ASN A 132 -7.95 10.13 12.94
C ASN A 132 -7.77 9.33 11.66
N ASP A 133 -6.63 9.46 10.99
CA ASP A 133 -6.32 8.69 9.78
C ASP A 133 -6.22 7.20 10.10
N ARG A 134 -5.58 6.86 11.22
CA ARG A 134 -5.48 5.48 11.68
C ARG A 134 -6.84 4.87 11.94
N LEU A 135 -7.75 5.63 12.55
CA LEU A 135 -9.11 5.18 12.80
C LEU A 135 -9.86 4.89 11.50
N VAL A 136 -9.72 5.77 10.51
CA VAL A 136 -10.37 5.57 9.21
C VAL A 136 -9.87 4.28 8.54
N LEU A 137 -8.56 4.02 8.57
CA LEU A 137 -8.01 2.78 8.03
C LEU A 137 -8.54 1.55 8.77
N GLN A 138 -8.66 1.62 10.08
CA GLN A 138 -9.17 0.51 10.88
C GLN A 138 -10.64 0.23 10.55
N ILE A 139 -11.44 1.27 10.36
CA ILE A 139 -12.85 1.13 9.99
C ILE A 139 -12.98 0.52 8.60
N LYS A 140 -12.19 0.96 7.65
CA LYS A 140 -12.17 0.39 6.29
C LYS A 140 -11.74 -1.08 6.30
N GLY A 141 -10.92 -1.45 7.27
CA GLY A 141 -10.43 -2.82 7.41
C GLY A 141 -11.45 -3.79 8.02
N THR A 142 -12.56 -3.30 8.53
CA THR A 142 -13.63 -4.15 9.04
C THR A 142 -14.68 -4.40 7.97
#